data_320d6e827a9bd19c9c0597faff715ba1
#
_entry.id   320d6e827a9bd19c9c0597faff715ba1
#
_cell.length_a   1.000
_cell.length_b   1.000
_cell.length_c   1.000
_cell.angle_alpha   90.00
_cell.angle_beta   90.00
_cell.angle_gamma   90.00
#
_symmetry.space_group_name_H-M   'P 1'
#
loop_
_entity.id
_entity.type
_entity.pdbx_description
1 polymer ?
#
loop_
_entity_poly.entity_id
_entity_poly.type
_entity_poly.pdbx_seq_one_letter_code
_entity_poly.pdbx_strand_id
1 'polypeptide(L)'
;MQPKKSDRQRSFLCPDLIEQLDPRHHLLGLAKAIPWQVFEDSFRPLYAASGRPAKPVRLMVGLLILKQLENLSDERVVEIWVQNPYFQAFCGQQRFTWKLPCDPSELTYFRRRIEIGRAHV
;
A
#
# COMPACT_ATOMS: atom_id res chain seq x y z
N MET A 1 -20.89 -8.82 -23.41
CA MET A 1 -19.76 -9.37 -22.66
C MET A 1 -20.02 -9.25 -21.16
N GLN A 2 -19.79 -10.31 -20.45
CA GLN A 2 -20.07 -10.32 -19.02
C GLN A 2 -18.82 -9.95 -18.25
N PRO A 3 -18.89 -8.95 -17.36
CA PRO A 3 -17.72 -8.52 -16.60
C PRO A 3 -17.07 -9.64 -15.78
N LYS A 4 -17.88 -10.50 -15.17
CA LYS A 4 -17.37 -11.61 -14.37
C LYS A 4 -16.53 -12.58 -15.20
N LYS A 5 -16.96 -12.86 -16.40
CA LYS A 5 -16.23 -13.76 -17.29
C LYS A 5 -14.89 -13.13 -17.72
N SER A 6 -14.91 -11.85 -17.99
CA SER A 6 -13.70 -11.12 -18.34
C SER A 6 -12.70 -11.12 -17.17
N ASP A 7 -13.20 -10.95 -15.95
CA ASP A 7 -12.35 -10.96 -14.76
C ASP A 7 -11.74 -12.34 -14.52
N ARG A 8 -12.51 -13.41 -14.75
CA ARG A 8 -11.98 -14.77 -14.64
C ARG A 8 -10.88 -15.02 -15.63
N GLN A 9 -11.08 -14.61 -16.88
CA GLN A 9 -10.06 -14.78 -17.91
C GLN A 9 -8.82 -14.00 -17.57
N ARG A 10 -8.99 -12.80 -17.05
CA ARG A 10 -7.87 -11.97 -16.67
C ARG A 10 -7.08 -12.59 -15.52
N SER A 11 -7.79 -13.14 -14.52
CA SER A 11 -7.17 -13.78 -13.38
C SER A 11 -6.45 -15.07 -13.79
N PHE A 12 -6.97 -15.78 -14.77
CA PHE A 12 -6.36 -17.00 -15.27
C PHE A 12 -5.12 -16.72 -16.11
N LEU A 13 -5.19 -15.73 -17.00
CA LEU A 13 -4.11 -15.38 -17.92
C LEU A 13 -3.09 -14.44 -17.30
N CYS A 14 -3.54 -13.60 -16.38
CA CYS A 14 -2.72 -12.62 -15.70
C CYS A 14 -3.00 -12.70 -14.20
N PRO A 15 -2.38 -13.66 -13.51
CA PRO A 15 -2.62 -13.83 -12.07
C PRO A 15 -2.21 -12.58 -11.30
N ASP A 16 -2.83 -12.40 -10.13
CA ASP A 16 -2.48 -11.29 -9.25
C ASP A 16 -1.01 -11.36 -8.87
N LEU A 17 -0.44 -10.20 -8.59
CA LEU A 17 0.97 -10.10 -8.25
C LEU A 17 1.36 -11.05 -7.12
N ILE A 18 0.55 -11.12 -6.07
CA ILE A 18 0.85 -11.95 -4.92
C ILE A 18 0.93 -13.44 -5.26
N GLU A 19 0.19 -13.87 -6.28
CA GLU A 19 0.20 -15.27 -6.73
C GLU A 19 1.48 -15.63 -7.47
N GLN A 20 2.19 -14.62 -7.98
CA GLN A 20 3.43 -14.82 -8.73
C GLN A 20 4.66 -14.79 -7.83
N LEU A 21 4.49 -14.48 -6.55
CA LEU A 21 5.59 -14.29 -5.62
C LEU A 21 5.73 -15.50 -4.69
N ASP A 22 6.90 -15.62 -4.08
CA ASP A 22 7.15 -16.71 -3.12
C ASP A 22 6.32 -16.48 -1.87
N PRO A 23 5.34 -17.34 -1.57
CA PRO A 23 4.49 -17.16 -0.41
C PRO A 23 5.22 -17.26 0.94
N ARG A 24 6.45 -17.75 0.93
CA ARG A 24 7.27 -17.86 2.15
C ARG A 24 8.00 -16.58 2.48
N HIS A 25 7.94 -15.58 1.58
CA HIS A 25 8.62 -14.30 1.82
C HIS A 25 8.06 -13.64 3.07
N HIS A 26 8.96 -13.10 3.91
CA HIS A 26 8.56 -12.55 5.21
C HIS A 26 7.55 -11.40 5.08
N LEU A 27 7.65 -10.58 4.03
CA LEU A 27 6.72 -9.46 3.84
C LEU A 27 5.31 -9.96 3.55
N LEU A 28 5.16 -11.06 2.82
CA LEU A 28 3.83 -11.60 2.52
C LEU A 28 3.20 -12.20 3.78
N GLY A 29 4.00 -12.85 4.62
CA GLY A 29 3.53 -13.33 5.91
C GLY A 29 3.10 -12.19 6.81
N LEU A 30 3.90 -11.14 6.87
CA LEU A 30 3.56 -9.96 7.67
C LEU A 30 2.30 -9.30 7.19
N ALA A 31 2.11 -9.20 5.87
CA ALA A 31 0.91 -8.60 5.29
C ALA A 31 -0.36 -9.29 5.75
N LYS A 32 -0.31 -10.62 5.90
CA LYS A 32 -1.48 -11.38 6.37
C LYS A 32 -1.78 -11.11 7.83
N ALA A 33 -0.79 -10.75 8.62
CA ALA A 33 -0.94 -10.51 10.05
C ALA A 33 -1.44 -9.10 10.36
N ILE A 34 -1.32 -8.18 9.43
CA ILE A 34 -1.70 -6.78 9.67
C ILE A 34 -3.21 -6.60 9.47
N PRO A 35 -3.89 -5.97 10.45
CA PRO A 35 -5.33 -5.70 10.32
C PRO A 35 -5.56 -4.44 9.48
N TRP A 36 -5.40 -4.57 8.16
CA TRP A 36 -5.50 -3.45 7.23
C TRP A 36 -6.82 -2.69 7.35
N GLN A 37 -7.93 -3.39 7.56
CA GLN A 37 -9.23 -2.75 7.66
C GLN A 37 -9.32 -1.82 8.87
N VAL A 38 -8.70 -2.21 9.97
CA VAL A 38 -8.66 -1.37 11.17
C VAL A 38 -7.95 -0.05 10.87
N PHE A 39 -6.82 -0.13 10.16
CA PHE A 39 -6.08 1.06 9.77
C PHE A 39 -6.88 1.92 8.81
N GLU A 40 -7.56 1.31 7.85
CA GLU A 40 -8.39 2.05 6.90
C GLU A 40 -9.50 2.81 7.61
N ASP A 41 -10.19 2.14 8.53
CA ASP A 41 -11.29 2.75 9.26
C ASP A 41 -10.81 3.90 10.16
N SER A 42 -9.63 3.74 10.77
CA SER A 42 -9.08 4.75 11.68
C SER A 42 -8.50 5.95 10.94
N PHE A 43 -7.84 5.72 9.81
CA PHE A 43 -7.06 6.78 9.16
C PHE A 43 -7.75 7.46 8.00
N ARG A 44 -8.73 6.80 7.36
CA ARG A 44 -9.43 7.38 6.21
C ARG A 44 -10.07 8.74 6.54
N PRO A 45 -10.77 8.90 7.67
CA PRO A 45 -11.36 10.22 7.98
C PRO A 45 -10.31 11.30 8.13
N LEU A 46 -9.16 10.99 8.72
CA LEU A 46 -8.09 11.96 8.90
C LEU A 46 -7.49 12.39 7.56
N TYR A 47 -7.33 11.43 6.67
CA TYR A 47 -6.72 11.67 5.36
C TYR A 47 -7.70 12.42 4.44
N ALA A 48 -8.95 11.99 4.42
CA ALA A 48 -9.98 12.60 3.57
C ALA A 48 -10.25 14.05 3.91
N ALA A 49 -10.04 14.45 5.16
CA ALA A 49 -10.29 15.81 5.62
C ALA A 49 -9.40 16.85 4.93
N SER A 50 -8.35 16.41 4.26
CA SER A 50 -7.44 17.33 3.55
C SER A 50 -8.03 17.89 2.28
N GLY A 51 -9.11 17.30 1.75
CA GLY A 51 -9.70 17.72 0.48
C GLY A 51 -8.91 17.30 -0.76
N ARG A 52 -7.85 16.53 -0.61
CA ARG A 52 -7.05 16.03 -1.73
C ARG A 52 -7.59 14.68 -2.19
N PRO A 53 -7.39 14.32 -3.50
CA PRO A 53 -7.67 12.97 -3.93
C PRO A 53 -6.84 11.98 -3.09
N ALA A 54 -7.51 11.13 -2.35
CA ALA A 54 -6.84 10.26 -1.40
C ALA A 54 -6.22 9.06 -2.10
N LYS A 55 -4.96 8.77 -1.80
CA LYS A 55 -4.36 7.50 -2.15
C LYS A 55 -4.94 6.44 -1.20
N PRO A 56 -4.94 5.16 -1.60
CA PRO A 56 -5.45 4.13 -0.71
C PRO A 56 -4.72 4.13 0.64
N VAL A 57 -5.48 4.01 1.72
CA VAL A 57 -4.90 4.01 3.07
C VAL A 57 -3.91 2.86 3.22
N ARG A 58 -4.24 1.68 2.71
CA ARG A 58 -3.33 0.53 2.78
C ARG A 58 -1.98 0.84 2.12
N LEU A 59 -2.00 1.52 0.98
CA LEU A 59 -0.77 1.91 0.31
C LEU A 59 0.09 2.79 1.21
N MET A 60 -0.52 3.83 1.77
CA MET A 60 0.21 4.80 2.59
C MET A 60 0.72 4.18 3.89
N VAL A 61 -0.13 3.41 4.56
CA VAL A 61 0.27 2.71 5.78
C VAL A 61 1.35 1.67 5.47
N GLY A 62 1.18 0.94 4.36
CA GLY A 62 2.17 -0.04 3.94
C GLY A 62 3.54 0.58 3.70
N LEU A 63 3.58 1.74 3.04
CA LEU A 63 4.83 2.45 2.82
C LEU A 63 5.49 2.87 4.14
N LEU A 64 4.70 3.34 5.10
CA LEU A 64 5.25 3.73 6.41
C LEU A 64 5.82 2.52 7.16
N ILE A 65 5.14 1.39 7.10
CA ILE A 65 5.63 0.17 7.73
C ILE A 65 6.94 -0.29 7.08
N LEU A 66 6.97 -0.31 5.75
CA LEU A 66 8.18 -0.70 5.02
C LEU A 66 9.34 0.22 5.30
N LYS A 67 9.06 1.52 5.35
CA LYS A 67 10.06 2.52 5.70
C LYS A 67 10.69 2.22 7.04
N GLN A 68 9.86 1.88 8.02
CA GLN A 68 10.32 1.59 9.38
C GLN A 68 11.09 0.27 9.43
N LEU A 69 10.57 -0.77 8.78
CA LEU A 69 11.20 -2.08 8.78
C LEU A 69 12.57 -2.07 8.13
N GLU A 70 12.70 -1.35 7.03
CA GLU A 70 13.93 -1.33 6.24
C GLU A 70 14.81 -0.11 6.54
N ASN A 71 14.38 0.71 7.49
CA ASN A 71 15.11 1.92 7.88
C ASN A 71 15.39 2.82 6.70
N LEU A 72 14.34 3.19 5.98
CA LEU A 72 14.44 3.99 4.76
C LEU A 72 13.89 5.39 4.96
N SER A 73 14.33 6.32 4.11
CA SER A 73 13.73 7.65 4.04
C SER A 73 12.41 7.58 3.28
N ASP A 74 11.61 8.65 3.36
CA ASP A 74 10.37 8.75 2.59
C ASP A 74 10.65 8.64 1.09
N GLU A 75 11.74 9.26 0.63
CA GLU A 75 12.12 9.22 -0.77
C GLU A 75 12.57 7.83 -1.18
N ARG A 76 13.37 7.17 -0.34
CA ARG A 76 13.95 5.89 -0.68
C ARG A 76 12.92 4.77 -0.70
N VAL A 77 11.97 4.77 0.23
CA VAL A 77 10.95 3.72 0.25
C VAL A 77 10.08 3.76 -1.01
N VAL A 78 9.79 4.96 -1.50
CA VAL A 78 9.02 5.13 -2.74
C VAL A 78 9.81 4.60 -3.95
N GLU A 79 11.10 4.89 -4.01
CA GLU A 79 11.96 4.41 -5.09
C GLU A 79 12.08 2.89 -5.09
N ILE A 80 12.27 2.29 -3.93
CA ILE A 80 12.40 0.84 -3.82
C ILE A 80 11.08 0.16 -4.15
N TRP A 81 9.96 0.75 -3.70
CA TRP A 81 8.64 0.19 -3.95
C TRP A 81 8.40 -0.05 -5.44
N VAL A 82 8.78 0.91 -6.27
CA VAL A 82 8.51 0.81 -7.71
C VAL A 82 9.35 -0.29 -8.38
N GLN A 83 10.41 -0.74 -7.73
CA GLN A 83 11.30 -1.76 -8.25
C GLN A 83 11.10 -3.13 -7.59
N ASN A 84 10.36 -3.17 -6.49
CA ASN A 84 10.28 -4.37 -5.66
C ASN A 84 8.86 -4.92 -5.60
N PRO A 85 8.60 -6.05 -6.28
CA PRO A 85 7.25 -6.61 -6.29
C PRO A 85 6.74 -7.03 -4.92
N TYR A 86 7.61 -7.41 -4.00
CA TYR A 86 7.18 -7.77 -2.64
C TYR A 86 6.71 -6.54 -1.88
N PHE A 87 7.36 -5.39 -2.06
CA PHE A 87 6.89 -4.13 -1.49
C PHE A 87 5.51 -3.78 -2.05
N GLN A 88 5.33 -3.93 -3.35
CA GLN A 88 4.05 -3.63 -3.99
C GLN A 88 2.94 -4.54 -3.49
N ALA A 89 3.20 -5.85 -3.42
CA ALA A 89 2.21 -6.79 -2.92
C ALA A 89 1.86 -6.54 -1.46
N PHE A 90 2.86 -6.20 -0.65
CA PHE A 90 2.65 -5.85 0.76
C PHE A 90 1.67 -4.68 0.89
N CYS A 91 1.79 -3.70 0.02
CA CYS A 91 0.92 -2.52 0.01
C CYS A 91 -0.41 -2.75 -0.70
N GLY A 92 -0.70 -3.98 -1.12
CA GLY A 92 -1.99 -4.32 -1.72
C GLY A 92 -2.09 -4.12 -3.23
N GLN A 93 -0.97 -3.94 -3.90
CA GLN A 93 -0.98 -3.77 -5.34
C GLN A 93 -1.34 -5.10 -6.00
N GLN A 94 -2.36 -5.08 -6.85
CA GLN A 94 -2.81 -6.30 -7.51
C GLN A 94 -1.95 -6.68 -8.70
N ARG A 95 -1.38 -5.68 -9.37
CA ARG A 95 -0.51 -5.90 -10.52
C ARG A 95 0.74 -5.07 -10.38
N PHE A 96 1.86 -5.60 -10.85
CA PHE A 96 3.10 -4.85 -10.81
C PHE A 96 2.97 -3.57 -11.63
N THR A 97 3.46 -2.46 -11.07
CA THR A 97 3.44 -1.18 -11.76
C THR A 97 4.83 -0.55 -11.75
N TRP A 98 5.11 0.23 -12.79
CA TRP A 98 6.37 0.98 -12.88
C TRP A 98 6.18 2.44 -12.49
N LYS A 99 4.98 2.80 -12.05
CA LYS A 99 4.68 4.16 -11.62
C LYS A 99 4.95 4.29 -10.13
N LEU A 100 5.45 5.45 -9.72
CA LEU A 100 5.63 5.73 -8.30
C LEU A 100 4.28 5.66 -7.59
N PRO A 101 4.25 5.12 -6.37
CA PRO A 101 2.99 4.98 -5.64
C PRO A 101 2.43 6.33 -5.21
N CYS A 102 3.30 7.28 -4.91
CA CYS A 102 2.95 8.63 -4.50
C CYS A 102 4.20 9.48 -4.53
N ASP A 103 4.01 10.78 -4.38
CA ASP A 103 5.14 11.68 -4.18
C ASP A 103 5.61 11.52 -2.72
N PRO A 104 6.94 11.54 -2.47
CA PRO A 104 7.42 11.46 -1.08
C PRO A 104 6.80 12.49 -0.13
N SER A 105 6.46 13.68 -0.66
CA SER A 105 5.80 14.71 0.14
C SER A 105 4.42 14.29 0.60
N GLU A 106 3.71 13.48 -0.20
CA GLU A 106 2.40 12.95 0.18
C GLU A 106 2.54 12.01 1.38
N LEU A 107 3.59 11.20 1.39
CA LEU A 107 3.85 10.28 2.50
C LEU A 107 4.15 11.04 3.78
N THR A 108 4.97 12.09 3.68
CA THR A 108 5.28 12.95 4.82
C THR A 108 4.01 13.61 5.36
N TYR A 109 3.16 14.11 4.46
CA TYR A 109 1.89 14.74 4.80
C TYR A 109 0.97 13.76 5.53
N PHE A 110 0.84 12.55 5.00
CA PHE A 110 0.01 11.51 5.59
C PHE A 110 0.47 11.18 7.01
N ARG A 111 1.77 10.99 7.18
CA ARG A 111 2.34 10.69 8.50
C ARG A 111 2.04 11.80 9.51
N ARG A 112 2.18 13.06 9.10
CA ARG A 112 1.89 14.18 9.98
C ARG A 112 0.41 14.24 10.35
N ARG A 113 -0.47 13.96 9.40
CA ARG A 113 -1.92 13.95 9.68
C ARG A 113 -2.28 12.89 10.72
N ILE A 114 -1.66 11.71 10.60
CA ILE A 114 -1.88 10.64 11.57
C ILE A 114 -1.39 11.04 12.95
N GLU A 115 -0.20 11.62 13.02
CA GLU A 115 0.38 12.05 14.30
C GLU A 115 -0.50 13.11 14.97
N ILE A 116 -0.96 14.10 14.21
CA ILE A 116 -1.85 15.13 14.72
C ILE A 116 -3.15 14.52 15.20
N GLY A 117 -3.74 13.63 14.40
CA GLY A 117 -4.98 12.96 14.76
C GLY A 117 -4.85 12.16 16.06
N ARG A 118 -3.72 11.49 16.24
CA ARG A 118 -3.47 10.72 17.47
C ARG A 118 -3.29 11.63 18.68
N ALA A 119 -2.71 12.80 18.47
CA ALA A 119 -2.50 13.74 19.56
C ALA A 119 -3.80 14.30 20.12
N HIS A 120 -4.88 14.26 19.34
CA HIS A 120 -6.19 14.78 19.75
C HIS A 120 -7.13 13.72 20.30
N VAL A 121 -6.66 12.48 20.38
CA VAL A 121 -7.49 11.37 20.88
C VAL A 121 -7.38 11.19 22.42
#